data_88d6d9632c76b122459ba63c45898abc
#
_entry.id   88d6d9632c76b122459ba63c45898abc
#
_cell.length_a   1.000
_cell.length_b   1.000
_cell.length_c   1.000
_cell.angle_alpha   90.00
_cell.angle_beta   90.00
_cell.angle_gamma   90.00
#
_symmetry.space_group_name_H-M   'P 1'
#
loop_
_entity.id
_entity.type
_entity.pdbx_description
1 polymer ?
#
loop_
_entity_poly.entity_id
_entity_poly.type
_entity_poly.pdbx_seq_one_letter_code
_entity_poly.pdbx_strand_id
1 'polypeptide(L)'
;MSEATRQKVSTNETEHRKTADIAYQNKDITSKFLAENLKGKTFSVYGLNLPEIERVLPTNIPTVKANELRLDNLFELADHTVALVDYESDYDQLDKVKYLNYLTGIANRYRQERQACPRVRMIVIYTGDIDRRQISAEYDIGAVKMSVETAFLSEINADEIYDRLKSKIKQNQLLTDEELMQLIILPLSYRRREEKQEKVHDIVDLAVKIQDRKQQLFALAGILVFTDKIIDKETANRIRREIGMTQVAQIFEEEKRLAVAVVEEEKRQALEALEKKVLKREQEEKKRRERETRQMVIRMIKKNYPAEEIASFVPDYTKEDVEQLQKEILL
;
A
#
# COMPACT_ATOMS: atom_id res chain seq x y z
N MET A 1 24.69 21.56 31.14
CA MET A 1 23.58 21.79 30.20
C MET A 1 22.28 21.92 31.02
N SER A 2 21.61 23.04 30.92
CA SER A 2 20.42 23.34 31.74
C SER A 2 19.19 22.57 31.26
N GLU A 3 18.25 22.29 32.15
CA GLU A 3 16.97 21.61 31.85
C GLU A 3 16.20 22.26 30.68
N ALA A 4 16.33 23.58 30.49
CA ALA A 4 15.76 24.33 29.40
C ALA A 4 16.34 23.93 28.00
N THR A 5 17.61 23.49 27.95
CA THR A 5 18.24 23.01 26.71
C THR A 5 17.77 21.60 26.36
N ARG A 6 17.51 20.73 27.36
CA ARG A 6 16.96 19.39 27.14
C ARG A 6 15.49 19.43 26.71
N GLN A 7 14.67 20.35 27.22
CA GLN A 7 13.29 20.52 26.77
C GLN A 7 13.18 21.06 25.33
N LYS A 8 14.05 22.01 24.94
CA LYS A 8 14.05 22.50 23.54
C LYS A 8 14.50 21.46 22.51
N VAL A 9 15.44 20.58 22.87
CA VAL A 9 15.87 19.47 21.98
C VAL A 9 14.76 18.41 21.87
N SER A 10 14.08 18.06 22.96
CA SER A 10 12.98 17.11 22.96
C SER A 10 11.75 17.60 22.19
N THR A 11 11.41 18.89 22.27
CA THR A 11 10.28 19.46 21.50
C THR A 11 10.60 19.55 20.01
N ASN A 12 11.81 19.92 19.64
CA ASN A 12 12.21 19.96 18.21
C ASN A 12 12.25 18.55 17.58
N GLU A 13 12.72 17.53 18.31
CA GLU A 13 12.71 16.15 17.80
C GLU A 13 11.29 15.59 17.65
N THR A 14 10.36 15.98 18.55
CA THR A 14 8.96 15.54 18.49
C THR A 14 8.19 16.27 17.39
N GLU A 15 8.46 17.55 17.14
CA GLU A 15 7.89 18.29 16.00
C GLU A 15 8.46 17.81 14.66
N HIS A 16 9.78 17.54 14.57
CA HIS A 16 10.37 16.95 13.38
C HIS A 16 9.84 15.55 13.05
N ARG A 17 9.57 14.70 14.05
CA ARG A 17 8.93 13.41 13.85
C ARG A 17 7.48 13.56 13.38
N LYS A 18 6.69 14.43 14.00
CA LYS A 18 5.29 14.68 13.58
C LYS A 18 5.18 15.28 12.17
N THR A 19 6.06 16.21 11.80
CA THR A 19 6.07 16.76 10.44
C THR A 19 6.59 15.77 9.41
N ALA A 20 7.53 14.89 9.76
CA ALA A 20 7.97 13.80 8.90
C ALA A 20 6.88 12.74 8.71
N ASP A 21 6.14 12.38 9.77
CA ASP A 21 5.02 11.44 9.70
C ASP A 21 3.85 11.98 8.86
N ILE A 22 3.51 13.27 8.99
CA ILE A 22 2.46 13.92 8.19
C ILE A 22 2.88 14.03 6.73
N ALA A 23 4.13 14.39 6.43
CA ALA A 23 4.66 14.42 5.08
C ALA A 23 4.71 13.03 4.45
N TYR A 24 5.02 12.01 5.25
CA TYR A 24 5.07 10.62 4.84
C TYR A 24 3.68 10.05 4.52
N GLN A 25 2.67 10.32 5.36
CA GLN A 25 1.29 9.91 5.12
C GLN A 25 0.70 10.56 3.86
N ASN A 26 1.02 11.84 3.62
CA ASN A 26 0.60 12.53 2.40
C ASN A 26 1.25 11.94 1.14
N LYS A 27 2.51 11.49 1.23
CA LYS A 27 3.22 10.85 0.13
C LYS A 27 2.60 9.49 -0.21
N ASP A 28 2.27 8.67 0.79
CA ASP A 28 1.63 7.36 0.60
C ASP A 28 0.24 7.50 -0.06
N ILE A 29 -0.57 8.49 0.38
CA ILE A 29 -1.89 8.78 -0.20
C ILE A 29 -1.77 9.24 -1.65
N THR A 30 -0.82 10.12 -1.96
CA THR A 30 -0.66 10.66 -3.31
C THR A 30 -0.04 9.63 -4.26
N SER A 31 0.88 8.79 -3.76
CA SER A 31 1.41 7.66 -4.54
C SER A 31 0.31 6.64 -4.88
N LYS A 32 -0.58 6.33 -3.93
CA LYS A 32 -1.73 5.45 -4.17
C LYS A 32 -2.72 6.07 -5.15
N PHE A 33 -3.01 7.37 -5.04
CA PHE A 33 -3.85 8.07 -6.01
C PHE A 33 -3.25 8.04 -7.43
N LEU A 34 -1.96 8.32 -7.57
CA LEU A 34 -1.28 8.22 -8.86
C LEU A 34 -1.31 6.79 -9.39
N ALA A 35 -1.09 5.81 -8.53
CA ALA A 35 -1.12 4.41 -8.88
C ALA A 35 -2.51 3.98 -9.38
N GLU A 36 -3.60 4.39 -8.72
CA GLU A 36 -4.98 4.13 -9.20
C GLU A 36 -5.24 4.75 -10.58
N ASN A 37 -4.72 5.95 -10.84
CA ASN A 37 -4.84 6.62 -12.13
C ASN A 37 -3.92 6.03 -13.22
N LEU A 38 -3.01 5.12 -12.87
CA LEU A 38 -2.16 4.39 -13.82
C LEU A 38 -2.83 3.13 -14.37
N LYS A 39 -3.98 2.73 -13.86
CA LYS A 39 -4.73 1.57 -14.39
C LYS A 39 -5.04 1.75 -15.88
N GLY A 40 -4.78 0.71 -16.68
CA GLY A 40 -4.90 0.73 -18.15
C GLY A 40 -3.77 1.47 -18.88
N LYS A 41 -2.72 1.91 -18.17
CA LYS A 41 -1.56 2.59 -18.75
C LYS A 41 -0.37 1.67 -18.83
N THR A 42 0.61 2.04 -19.65
CA THR A 42 1.84 1.28 -19.87
C THR A 42 3.05 2.00 -19.30
N PHE A 43 4.16 1.29 -19.22
CA PHE A 43 5.46 1.86 -18.82
C PHE A 43 6.27 2.39 -20.03
N SER A 44 5.62 2.62 -21.17
CA SER A 44 6.27 3.09 -22.41
C SER A 44 7.01 4.42 -22.25
N VAL A 45 6.51 5.30 -21.39
CA VAL A 45 7.14 6.58 -21.03
C VAL A 45 8.55 6.43 -20.45
N TYR A 46 8.86 5.27 -19.88
CA TYR A 46 10.19 4.93 -19.35
C TYR A 46 11.02 4.09 -20.33
N GLY A 47 10.53 3.90 -21.57
CA GLY A 47 11.16 3.04 -22.57
C GLY A 47 11.05 1.54 -22.26
N LEU A 48 10.14 1.15 -21.37
CA LEU A 48 9.90 -0.24 -20.98
C LEU A 48 8.70 -0.79 -21.76
N ASN A 49 8.91 -1.93 -22.42
CA ASN A 49 7.84 -2.65 -23.10
C ASN A 49 7.21 -3.68 -22.15
N LEU A 50 6.23 -3.21 -21.37
CA LEU A 50 5.48 -4.01 -20.40
C LEU A 50 4.00 -4.02 -20.77
N PRO A 51 3.25 -5.08 -20.37
CA PRO A 51 1.79 -5.07 -20.46
C PRO A 51 1.17 -3.90 -19.68
N GLU A 52 -0.09 -3.60 -19.98
CA GLU A 52 -0.84 -2.58 -19.26
C GLU A 52 -1.01 -2.94 -17.79
N ILE A 53 -1.10 -1.91 -16.94
CA ILE A 53 -1.39 -2.05 -15.52
C ILE A 53 -2.87 -2.43 -15.36
N GLU A 54 -3.13 -3.61 -14.85
CA GLU A 54 -4.50 -4.07 -14.57
C GLU A 54 -4.97 -3.61 -13.20
N ARG A 55 -4.13 -3.78 -12.18
CA ARG A 55 -4.45 -3.40 -10.80
C ARG A 55 -3.25 -2.86 -10.05
N VAL A 56 -3.52 -1.95 -9.11
CA VAL A 56 -2.56 -1.55 -8.09
C VAL A 56 -2.67 -2.49 -6.89
N LEU A 57 -1.56 -3.02 -6.44
CA LEU A 57 -1.53 -3.95 -5.32
C LEU A 57 -1.15 -3.23 -4.03
N PRO A 58 -1.66 -3.68 -2.87
CA PRO A 58 -1.24 -3.14 -1.58
C PRO A 58 0.28 -3.28 -1.38
N THR A 59 0.90 -2.20 -0.95
CA THR A 59 2.35 -2.10 -0.75
C THR A 59 2.81 -2.48 0.66
N ASN A 60 1.88 -2.62 1.62
CA ASN A 60 2.18 -3.07 2.98
C ASN A 60 2.39 -4.59 2.97
N ILE A 61 3.64 -5.02 3.12
CA ILE A 61 4.01 -6.44 3.18
C ILE A 61 4.36 -6.79 4.62
N PRO A 62 3.61 -7.70 5.28
CA PRO A 62 3.95 -8.14 6.62
C PRO A 62 5.28 -8.90 6.60
N THR A 63 6.24 -8.42 7.39
CA THR A 63 7.50 -9.12 7.65
C THR A 63 7.49 -9.75 9.04
N VAL A 64 8.23 -10.85 9.20
CA VAL A 64 8.44 -11.52 10.50
C VAL A 64 9.28 -10.67 11.46
N LYS A 65 9.92 -9.61 10.97
CA LYS A 65 10.69 -8.63 11.77
C LYS A 65 9.86 -7.38 11.97
N ALA A 66 9.98 -6.74 13.13
CA ALA A 66 9.21 -5.59 13.62
C ALA A 66 9.21 -4.32 12.73
N ASN A 67 9.87 -4.34 11.59
CA ASN A 67 9.87 -3.26 10.60
C ASN A 67 9.07 -3.71 9.38
N GLU A 68 7.96 -3.06 9.10
CA GLU A 68 7.24 -3.21 7.84
C GLU A 68 8.17 -2.82 6.68
N LEU A 69 8.39 -3.76 5.76
CA LEU A 69 8.98 -3.44 4.46
C LEU A 69 7.92 -2.69 3.66
N ARG A 70 8.16 -1.41 3.44
CA ARG A 70 7.28 -0.58 2.60
C ARG A 70 7.84 -0.58 1.19
N LEU A 71 7.02 -1.05 0.27
CA LEU A 71 7.29 -1.01 -1.16
C LEU A 71 6.79 0.33 -1.72
N ASP A 72 7.49 0.88 -2.69
CA ASP A 72 7.06 2.12 -3.31
C ASP A 72 5.83 1.88 -4.20
N ASN A 73 5.92 0.95 -5.16
CA ASN A 73 4.79 0.66 -6.05
C ASN A 73 4.76 -0.82 -6.43
N LEU A 74 3.58 -1.44 -6.31
CA LEU A 74 3.34 -2.82 -6.69
C LEU A 74 2.11 -2.90 -7.60
N PHE A 75 2.28 -3.45 -8.81
CA PHE A 75 1.24 -3.51 -9.83
C PHE A 75 1.01 -4.95 -10.29
N GLU A 76 -0.23 -5.31 -10.54
CA GLU A 76 -0.55 -6.46 -11.36
C GLU A 76 -0.72 -6.00 -12.81
N LEU A 77 -0.06 -6.68 -13.72
CA LEU A 77 -0.09 -6.38 -15.16
C LEU A 77 -1.15 -7.25 -15.87
N ALA A 78 -1.55 -6.85 -17.06
CA ALA A 78 -2.60 -7.54 -17.83
C ALA A 78 -2.25 -8.99 -18.22
N ASP A 79 -0.96 -9.37 -18.14
CA ASP A 79 -0.50 -10.75 -18.29
C ASP A 79 -0.46 -11.55 -16.97
N HIS A 80 -1.07 -11.02 -15.90
CA HIS A 80 -1.07 -11.57 -14.55
C HIS A 80 0.31 -11.67 -13.89
N THR A 81 1.33 -11.01 -14.44
CA THR A 81 2.60 -10.84 -13.73
C THR A 81 2.51 -9.69 -12.73
N VAL A 82 3.35 -9.71 -11.71
CA VAL A 82 3.42 -8.64 -10.71
C VAL A 82 4.69 -7.83 -10.94
N ALA A 83 4.55 -6.52 -11.12
CA ALA A 83 5.65 -5.58 -11.26
C ALA A 83 5.86 -4.81 -9.95
N LEU A 84 7.04 -4.95 -9.36
CA LEU A 84 7.54 -4.11 -8.29
C LEU A 84 8.40 -3.03 -8.92
N VAL A 85 8.00 -1.76 -8.76
CA VAL A 85 8.68 -0.60 -9.37
C VAL A 85 9.25 0.28 -8.28
N ASP A 86 10.55 0.54 -8.37
CA ASP A 86 11.29 1.44 -7.48
C ASP A 86 11.96 2.56 -8.28
N TYR A 87 12.09 3.77 -7.68
CA TYR A 87 12.74 4.93 -8.30
C TYR A 87 13.99 5.26 -7.52
N GLU A 88 15.16 5.21 -8.20
CA GLU A 88 16.45 5.46 -7.56
C GLU A 88 17.18 6.65 -8.18
N SER A 89 17.68 7.53 -7.32
CA SER A 89 18.52 8.67 -7.69
C SER A 89 20.00 8.43 -7.41
N ASP A 90 20.32 7.30 -6.82
CA ASP A 90 21.67 6.83 -6.49
C ASP A 90 21.78 5.34 -6.79
N TYR A 91 22.98 4.81 -6.82
CA TYR A 91 23.24 3.39 -7.01
C TYR A 91 24.14 2.84 -5.92
N ASP A 92 23.61 1.92 -5.12
CA ASP A 92 24.36 1.09 -4.20
C ASP A 92 24.13 -0.40 -4.54
N GLN A 93 25.20 -1.18 -4.57
CA GLN A 93 25.08 -2.64 -4.73
C GLN A 93 24.28 -3.29 -3.61
N LEU A 94 24.25 -2.69 -2.42
CA LEU A 94 23.44 -3.15 -1.28
C LEU A 94 21.93 -3.02 -1.52
N ASP A 95 21.50 -2.18 -2.45
CA ASP A 95 20.08 -2.07 -2.84
C ASP A 95 19.53 -3.38 -3.39
N LYS A 96 20.36 -4.22 -3.97
CA LYS A 96 19.96 -5.55 -4.43
C LYS A 96 19.52 -6.46 -3.30
N VAL A 97 20.10 -6.31 -2.11
CA VAL A 97 19.64 -7.01 -0.88
C VAL A 97 18.27 -6.48 -0.45
N LYS A 98 18.03 -5.17 -0.57
CA LYS A 98 16.73 -4.54 -0.35
C LYS A 98 15.69 -5.15 -1.30
N TYR A 99 15.99 -5.24 -2.58
CA TYR A 99 15.08 -5.82 -3.58
C TYR A 99 14.78 -7.30 -3.33
N LEU A 100 15.77 -8.07 -2.95
CA LEU A 100 15.59 -9.47 -2.58
C LEU A 100 14.66 -9.63 -1.37
N ASN A 101 14.78 -8.75 -0.36
CA ASN A 101 13.86 -8.72 0.77
C ASN A 101 12.42 -8.39 0.35
N TYR A 102 12.25 -7.46 -0.59
CA TYR A 102 10.94 -7.13 -1.15
C TYR A 102 10.31 -8.33 -1.88
N LEU A 103 11.07 -8.98 -2.76
CA LEU A 103 10.60 -10.17 -3.49
C LEU A 103 10.22 -11.31 -2.52
N THR A 104 11.02 -11.52 -1.48
CA THR A 104 10.73 -12.50 -0.43
C THR A 104 9.44 -12.15 0.33
N GLY A 105 9.23 -10.86 0.63
CA GLY A 105 8.01 -10.36 1.26
C GLY A 105 6.78 -10.60 0.41
N ILE A 106 6.86 -10.33 -0.89
CA ILE A 106 5.77 -10.60 -1.85
C ILE A 106 5.46 -12.10 -1.87
N ALA A 107 6.46 -12.96 -2.04
CA ALA A 107 6.28 -14.41 -2.07
C ALA A 107 5.66 -14.94 -0.77
N ASN A 108 6.06 -14.42 0.39
CA ASN A 108 5.49 -14.80 1.69
C ASN A 108 4.01 -14.38 1.80
N ARG A 109 3.63 -13.24 1.27
CA ARG A 109 2.23 -12.79 1.24
C ARG A 109 1.36 -13.79 0.50
N TYR A 110 1.72 -14.15 -0.74
CA TYR A 110 0.96 -15.14 -1.53
C TYR A 110 0.89 -16.50 -0.83
N ARG A 111 1.98 -16.93 -0.17
CA ARG A 111 2.00 -18.15 0.63
C ARG A 111 1.00 -18.09 1.80
N GLN A 112 0.93 -16.97 2.52
CA GLN A 112 -0.01 -16.79 3.63
C GLN A 112 -1.47 -16.79 3.15
N GLU A 113 -1.73 -16.21 2.00
CA GLU A 113 -3.04 -16.20 1.35
C GLU A 113 -3.39 -17.56 0.71
N ARG A 114 -2.49 -18.57 0.79
CA ARG A 114 -2.61 -19.90 0.14
C ARG A 114 -2.80 -19.81 -1.37
N GLN A 115 -2.22 -18.80 -1.99
CA GLN A 115 -2.22 -18.59 -3.43
C GLN A 115 -0.86 -18.95 -4.02
N ALA A 116 -0.84 -19.37 -5.29
CA ALA A 116 0.41 -19.53 -6.03
C ALA A 116 1.05 -18.13 -6.23
N CYS A 117 2.34 -18.00 -5.95
CA CYS A 117 3.05 -16.76 -6.22
C CYS A 117 3.14 -16.55 -7.75
N PRO A 118 2.65 -15.42 -8.28
CA PRO A 118 2.79 -15.12 -9.70
C PRO A 118 4.26 -14.86 -10.05
N ARG A 119 4.54 -14.75 -11.32
CA ARG A 119 5.84 -14.25 -11.78
C ARG A 119 6.00 -12.78 -11.33
N VAL A 120 7.07 -12.49 -10.60
CA VAL A 120 7.38 -11.14 -10.11
C VAL A 120 8.51 -10.55 -10.95
N ARG A 121 8.31 -9.30 -11.41
CA ARG A 121 9.30 -8.50 -12.12
C ARG A 121 9.78 -7.40 -11.18
N MET A 122 11.11 -7.30 -10.98
CA MET A 122 11.74 -6.19 -10.26
C MET A 122 12.21 -5.16 -11.28
N ILE A 123 11.63 -3.97 -11.21
CA ILE A 123 11.89 -2.86 -12.14
C ILE A 123 12.47 -1.70 -11.35
N VAL A 124 13.60 -1.17 -11.79
CA VAL A 124 14.21 0.03 -11.20
C VAL A 124 14.34 1.12 -12.25
N ILE A 125 13.74 2.27 -11.97
CA ILE A 125 13.78 3.46 -12.81
C ILE A 125 14.81 4.42 -12.21
N TYR A 126 15.94 4.56 -12.89
CA TYR A 126 17.01 5.46 -12.49
C TYR A 126 16.78 6.87 -13.01
N THR A 127 16.96 7.87 -12.12
CA THR A 127 16.88 9.28 -12.51
C THR A 127 18.05 9.69 -13.41
N GLY A 128 18.03 10.92 -13.94
CA GLY A 128 19.04 11.44 -14.84
C GLY A 128 20.46 11.48 -14.29
N ASP A 129 20.65 11.33 -12.97
CA ASP A 129 21.96 11.30 -12.32
C ASP A 129 22.75 10.02 -12.63
N ILE A 130 22.03 8.92 -12.97
CA ILE A 130 22.62 7.60 -13.12
C ILE A 130 22.81 7.25 -14.59
N ASP A 131 24.02 6.81 -14.92
CA ASP A 131 24.35 6.30 -16.26
C ASP A 131 24.23 4.77 -16.27
N ARG A 132 23.65 4.21 -17.34
CA ARG A 132 23.50 2.75 -17.53
C ARG A 132 24.79 1.97 -17.31
N ARG A 133 25.94 2.56 -17.66
CA ARG A 133 27.26 1.90 -17.53
C ARG A 133 27.68 1.66 -16.09
N GLN A 134 27.07 2.33 -15.13
CA GLN A 134 27.36 2.20 -13.70
C GLN A 134 26.58 1.05 -13.05
N ILE A 135 25.59 0.51 -13.75
CA ILE A 135 24.61 -0.42 -13.18
C ILE A 135 24.86 -1.84 -13.66
N SER A 136 24.85 -2.79 -12.73
CA SER A 136 24.69 -4.22 -13.04
C SER A 136 23.22 -4.63 -12.86
N ALA A 137 22.59 -5.13 -13.90
CA ALA A 137 21.21 -5.64 -13.83
C ALA A 137 21.09 -6.99 -13.13
N GLU A 138 22.21 -7.69 -12.93
CA GLU A 138 22.21 -9.01 -12.30
C GLU A 138 22.79 -8.97 -10.88
N TYR A 139 22.21 -9.78 -10.02
CA TYR A 139 22.70 -10.08 -8.69
C TYR A 139 22.77 -11.59 -8.54
N ASP A 140 23.99 -12.10 -8.40
CA ASP A 140 24.25 -13.52 -8.29
C ASP A 140 25.13 -13.77 -7.06
N ILE A 141 24.60 -14.55 -6.11
CA ILE A 141 25.28 -15.02 -4.90
C ILE A 141 25.37 -16.55 -4.87
N GLY A 142 25.32 -17.18 -6.03
CA GLY A 142 25.38 -18.63 -6.18
C GLY A 142 24.01 -19.28 -6.01
N ALA A 143 23.52 -19.40 -4.78
CA ALA A 143 22.22 -20.03 -4.49
C ALA A 143 21.01 -19.18 -4.92
N VAL A 144 21.19 -17.87 -5.12
CA VAL A 144 20.16 -16.93 -5.55
C VAL A 144 20.69 -16.09 -6.71
N LYS A 145 19.95 -16.13 -7.81
CA LYS A 145 20.16 -15.25 -8.95
C LYS A 145 18.92 -14.38 -9.16
N MET A 146 19.12 -13.06 -9.17
CA MET A 146 18.06 -12.08 -9.39
C MET A 146 18.43 -11.21 -10.59
N SER A 147 17.48 -11.02 -11.50
CA SER A 147 17.58 -10.07 -12.61
C SER A 147 16.66 -8.88 -12.36
N VAL A 148 17.19 -7.68 -12.55
CA VAL A 148 16.46 -6.42 -12.39
C VAL A 148 16.26 -5.78 -13.76
N GLU A 149 15.05 -5.45 -14.11
CA GLU A 149 14.75 -4.67 -15.30
C GLU A 149 15.02 -3.19 -15.01
N THR A 150 15.78 -2.54 -15.85
CA THR A 150 16.22 -1.16 -15.60
C THR A 150 15.75 -0.21 -16.68
N ALA A 151 15.28 0.97 -16.29
CA ALA A 151 15.02 2.11 -17.14
C ALA A 151 15.86 3.29 -16.69
N PHE A 152 16.28 4.14 -17.62
CA PHE A 152 17.16 5.27 -17.36
C PHE A 152 16.56 6.56 -17.88
N LEU A 153 16.16 7.46 -17.00
CA LEU A 153 15.65 8.75 -17.40
C LEU A 153 16.73 9.66 -18.01
N SER A 154 18.02 9.34 -17.81
CA SER A 154 19.13 9.99 -18.50
C SER A 154 19.20 9.73 -20.01
N GLU A 155 18.48 8.73 -20.50
CA GLU A 155 18.41 8.39 -21.94
C GLU A 155 17.24 9.08 -22.64
N ILE A 156 16.38 9.77 -21.90
CA ILE A 156 15.24 10.51 -22.44
C ILE A 156 15.72 11.88 -22.96
N ASN A 157 15.28 12.25 -24.16
CA ASN A 157 15.50 13.60 -24.67
C ASN A 157 14.53 14.59 -24.01
N ALA A 158 14.90 15.06 -22.81
CA ALA A 158 14.03 15.85 -21.94
C ALA A 158 13.61 17.19 -22.58
N ASP A 159 14.52 17.87 -23.28
CA ASP A 159 14.25 19.17 -23.88
C ASP A 159 13.27 19.05 -25.07
N GLU A 160 13.41 18.04 -25.90
CA GLU A 160 12.47 17.77 -26.99
C GLU A 160 11.05 17.46 -26.48
N ILE A 161 10.95 16.65 -25.41
CA ILE A 161 9.68 16.35 -24.76
C ILE A 161 9.07 17.63 -24.19
N TYR A 162 9.87 18.44 -23.49
CA TYR A 162 9.42 19.70 -22.92
C TYR A 162 8.85 20.63 -24.00
N ASP A 163 9.56 20.83 -25.09
CA ASP A 163 9.14 21.74 -26.18
C ASP A 163 7.87 21.25 -26.86
N ARG A 164 7.74 19.94 -27.08
CA ARG A 164 6.53 19.31 -27.61
C ARG A 164 5.33 19.55 -26.70
N LEU A 165 5.46 19.24 -25.40
CA LEU A 165 4.39 19.41 -24.41
C LEU A 165 4.00 20.90 -24.27
N LYS A 166 4.99 21.80 -24.24
CA LYS A 166 4.79 23.23 -24.21
C LYS A 166 4.01 23.75 -25.42
N SER A 167 4.29 23.22 -26.61
CA SER A 167 3.56 23.57 -27.81
C SER A 167 2.09 23.14 -27.73
N LYS A 168 1.81 21.90 -27.32
CA LYS A 168 0.45 21.38 -27.16
C LYS A 168 -0.36 22.15 -26.12
N ILE A 169 0.22 22.41 -24.95
CA ILE A 169 -0.44 23.16 -23.88
C ILE A 169 -0.76 24.60 -24.31
N LYS A 170 0.17 25.27 -25.00
CA LYS A 170 -0.08 26.60 -25.57
C LYS A 170 -1.21 26.62 -26.60
N GLN A 171 -1.45 25.52 -27.28
CA GLN A 171 -2.55 25.36 -28.24
C GLN A 171 -3.85 24.87 -27.59
N ASN A 172 -3.89 24.79 -26.25
CA ASN A 172 -5.02 24.26 -25.45
C ASN A 172 -5.44 22.84 -25.88
N GLN A 173 -4.48 22.02 -26.34
CA GLN A 173 -4.72 20.62 -26.67
C GLN A 173 -4.69 19.77 -25.40
N LEU A 174 -5.56 18.77 -25.35
CA LEU A 174 -5.52 17.74 -24.31
C LEU A 174 -4.24 16.91 -24.46
N LEU A 175 -3.61 16.60 -23.35
CA LEU A 175 -2.48 15.70 -23.30
C LEU A 175 -2.98 14.25 -23.21
N THR A 176 -2.27 13.33 -23.85
CA THR A 176 -2.49 11.91 -23.62
C THR A 176 -2.00 11.54 -22.21
N ASP A 177 -2.41 10.37 -21.72
CA ASP A 177 -1.93 9.86 -20.42
C ASP A 177 -0.42 9.68 -20.40
N GLU A 178 0.18 9.23 -21.52
CA GLU A 178 1.62 9.13 -21.64
C GLU A 178 2.30 10.51 -21.59
N GLU A 179 1.74 11.52 -22.25
CA GLU A 179 2.26 12.89 -22.21
C GLU A 179 2.14 13.52 -20.83
N LEU A 180 1.07 13.23 -20.08
CA LEU A 180 0.95 13.65 -18.69
C LEU A 180 2.02 13.02 -17.81
N MET A 181 2.26 11.71 -17.98
CA MET A 181 3.33 11.04 -17.25
C MET A 181 4.71 11.55 -17.67
N GLN A 182 4.94 11.81 -18.95
CA GLN A 182 6.17 12.46 -19.40
C GLN A 182 6.38 13.81 -18.71
N LEU A 183 5.35 14.66 -18.63
CA LEU A 183 5.43 15.95 -17.94
C LEU A 183 5.80 15.80 -16.45
N ILE A 184 5.22 14.81 -15.78
CA ILE A 184 5.44 14.55 -14.36
C ILE A 184 6.88 14.11 -14.06
N ILE A 185 7.41 13.19 -14.85
CA ILE A 185 8.75 12.62 -14.61
C ILE A 185 9.88 13.45 -15.21
N LEU A 186 9.56 14.38 -16.10
CA LEU A 186 10.54 15.17 -16.83
C LEU A 186 11.62 15.83 -15.95
N PRO A 187 11.31 16.39 -14.77
CA PRO A 187 12.33 16.95 -13.88
C PRO A 187 13.40 15.92 -13.46
N LEU A 188 13.03 14.65 -13.35
CA LEU A 188 13.92 13.58 -12.93
C LEU A 188 14.91 13.16 -14.04
N SER A 189 14.67 13.56 -15.28
CA SER A 189 15.52 13.23 -16.43
C SER A 189 16.78 14.13 -16.51
N TYR A 190 16.78 15.29 -15.85
CA TYR A 190 17.94 16.16 -15.75
C TYR A 190 18.94 15.63 -14.72
N ARG A 191 20.22 16.00 -14.85
CA ARG A 191 21.29 15.35 -14.05
C ARG A 191 21.56 16.06 -12.74
N ARG A 192 21.76 17.37 -12.75
CA ARG A 192 22.20 18.12 -11.58
C ARG A 192 21.02 18.60 -10.76
N ARG A 193 21.18 18.65 -9.44
CA ARG A 193 20.11 19.10 -8.53
C ARG A 193 19.62 20.50 -8.83
N GLU A 194 20.56 21.42 -9.11
CA GLU A 194 20.25 22.80 -9.43
C GLU A 194 19.45 22.91 -10.74
N GLU A 195 19.86 22.17 -11.76
CA GLU A 195 19.17 22.06 -13.03
C GLU A 195 17.77 21.45 -12.87
N LYS A 196 17.63 20.42 -12.05
CA LYS A 196 16.34 19.82 -11.71
C LYS A 196 15.40 20.83 -11.04
N GLN A 197 15.91 21.62 -10.09
CA GLN A 197 15.11 22.66 -9.41
C GLN A 197 14.63 23.72 -10.39
N GLU A 198 15.50 24.23 -11.27
CA GLU A 198 15.13 25.19 -12.31
C GLU A 198 14.06 24.61 -13.23
N LYS A 199 14.26 23.38 -13.71
CA LYS A 199 13.30 22.72 -14.59
C LYS A 199 11.98 22.38 -13.92
N VAL A 200 11.96 22.09 -12.62
CA VAL A 200 10.70 21.94 -11.87
C VAL A 200 9.88 23.22 -11.94
N HIS A 201 10.48 24.38 -11.76
CA HIS A 201 9.77 25.66 -11.88
C HIS A 201 9.15 25.83 -13.28
N ASP A 202 9.92 25.60 -14.33
CA ASP A 202 9.43 25.67 -15.71
C ASP A 202 8.28 24.71 -15.98
N ILE A 203 8.39 23.49 -15.45
CA ILE A 203 7.38 22.43 -15.65
C ILE A 203 6.12 22.72 -14.84
N VAL A 204 6.24 23.24 -13.62
CA VAL A 204 5.09 23.71 -12.82
C VAL A 204 4.37 24.85 -13.53
N ASP A 205 5.12 25.83 -14.06
CA ASP A 205 4.55 26.94 -14.84
C ASP A 205 3.83 26.47 -16.10
N LEU A 206 4.28 25.36 -16.66
CA LEU A 206 3.64 24.73 -17.79
C LEU A 206 2.38 23.96 -17.37
N ALA A 207 2.46 23.19 -16.27
CA ALA A 207 1.33 22.41 -15.74
C ALA A 207 0.16 23.31 -15.31
N VAL A 208 0.44 24.47 -14.71
CA VAL A 208 -0.60 25.46 -14.34
C VAL A 208 -1.38 25.98 -15.55
N LYS A 209 -0.80 25.94 -16.75
CA LYS A 209 -1.44 26.39 -18.01
C LYS A 209 -2.31 25.34 -18.68
N ILE A 210 -2.34 24.10 -18.17
CA ILE A 210 -3.22 23.07 -18.68
C ILE A 210 -4.68 23.48 -18.42
N GLN A 211 -5.50 23.52 -19.49
CA GLN A 211 -6.89 23.98 -19.40
C GLN A 211 -7.81 22.96 -18.77
N ASP A 212 -7.59 21.69 -19.06
CA ASP A 212 -8.37 20.61 -18.43
C ASP A 212 -7.97 20.47 -16.95
N ARG A 213 -8.94 20.73 -16.09
CA ARG A 213 -8.74 20.76 -14.63
C ARG A 213 -8.27 19.42 -14.05
N LYS A 214 -8.72 18.30 -14.61
CA LYS A 214 -8.33 16.97 -14.13
C LYS A 214 -6.88 16.69 -14.51
N GLN A 215 -6.51 17.01 -15.75
CA GLN A 215 -5.13 16.87 -16.22
C GLN A 215 -4.18 17.81 -15.46
N GLN A 216 -4.59 19.05 -15.23
CA GLN A 216 -3.81 20.02 -14.46
C GLN A 216 -3.50 19.50 -13.06
N LEU A 217 -4.53 19.03 -12.35
CA LEU A 217 -4.37 18.49 -11.02
C LEU A 217 -3.46 17.27 -11.02
N PHE A 218 -3.72 16.32 -11.91
CA PHE A 218 -2.93 15.11 -12.01
C PHE A 218 -1.45 15.43 -12.25
N ALA A 219 -1.17 16.36 -13.14
CA ALA A 219 0.19 16.81 -13.41
C ALA A 219 0.84 17.45 -12.17
N LEU A 220 0.17 18.42 -11.52
CA LEU A 220 0.71 19.12 -10.35
C LEU A 220 0.91 18.16 -9.16
N ALA A 221 -0.04 17.29 -8.90
CA ALA A 221 0.08 16.29 -7.83
C ALA A 221 1.22 15.30 -8.12
N GLY A 222 1.33 14.86 -9.37
CA GLY A 222 2.42 13.97 -9.79
C GLY A 222 3.78 14.65 -9.66
N ILE A 223 3.95 15.87 -10.15
CA ILE A 223 5.20 16.64 -10.00
C ILE A 223 5.58 16.75 -8.51
N LEU A 224 4.62 17.13 -7.64
CA LEU A 224 4.88 17.26 -6.22
C LEU A 224 5.39 15.95 -5.57
N VAL A 225 4.84 14.81 -5.97
CA VAL A 225 5.25 13.50 -5.43
C VAL A 225 6.62 13.07 -5.92
N PHE A 226 6.83 13.15 -7.23
CA PHE A 226 8.09 12.67 -7.81
C PHE A 226 9.28 13.56 -7.53
N THR A 227 9.04 14.85 -7.21
CA THR A 227 10.12 15.81 -6.98
C THR A 227 10.28 16.24 -5.51
N ASP A 228 9.61 15.62 -4.56
CA ASP A 228 9.60 16.00 -3.13
C ASP A 228 10.99 16.09 -2.48
N LYS A 229 11.91 15.23 -2.93
CA LYS A 229 13.31 15.21 -2.45
C LYS A 229 14.20 16.26 -3.13
N ILE A 230 13.75 16.87 -4.21
CA ILE A 230 14.53 17.75 -5.09
C ILE A 230 14.14 19.20 -4.86
N ILE A 231 12.84 19.48 -4.75
CA ILE A 231 12.29 20.82 -4.64
C ILE A 231 12.46 21.40 -3.24
N ASP A 232 12.57 22.73 -3.19
CA ASP A 232 12.54 23.47 -1.94
C ASP A 232 11.11 23.61 -1.39
N LYS A 233 11.02 24.07 -0.12
CA LYS A 233 9.72 24.25 0.55
C LYS A 233 8.84 25.32 -0.14
N GLU A 234 9.41 26.31 -0.76
CA GLU A 234 8.69 27.38 -1.42
C GLU A 234 7.99 26.86 -2.66
N THR A 235 8.71 26.13 -3.51
CA THR A 235 8.17 25.46 -4.69
C THR A 235 7.08 24.43 -4.32
N ALA A 236 7.33 23.60 -3.28
CA ALA A 236 6.33 22.66 -2.80
C ALA A 236 5.05 23.36 -2.31
N ASN A 237 5.19 24.49 -1.58
CA ASN A 237 4.04 25.26 -1.10
C ASN A 237 3.32 25.98 -2.26
N ARG A 238 4.04 26.40 -3.29
CA ARG A 238 3.43 26.94 -4.49
C ARG A 238 2.56 25.90 -5.18
N ILE A 239 3.10 24.70 -5.43
CA ILE A 239 2.33 23.60 -6.05
C ILE A 239 1.08 23.27 -5.22
N ARG A 240 1.20 23.17 -3.88
CA ARG A 240 0.06 22.92 -3.00
C ARG A 240 -1.02 24.01 -3.08
N ARG A 241 -0.61 25.27 -3.19
CA ARG A 241 -1.58 26.39 -3.39
C ARG A 241 -2.30 26.27 -4.73
N GLU A 242 -1.59 25.95 -5.80
CA GLU A 242 -2.20 25.75 -7.12
C GLU A 242 -3.20 24.58 -7.11
N ILE A 243 -2.84 23.47 -6.43
CA ILE A 243 -3.74 22.34 -6.20
C ILE A 243 -4.95 22.76 -5.35
N GLY A 244 -4.76 23.56 -4.29
CA GLY A 244 -5.82 23.99 -3.38
C GLY A 244 -6.78 25.02 -3.99
N MET A 245 -6.33 25.84 -4.93
CA MET A 245 -7.17 26.80 -5.66
C MET A 245 -8.05 26.15 -6.73
N THR A 246 -7.71 24.94 -7.15
CA THR A 246 -8.59 24.18 -8.03
C THR A 246 -9.69 23.53 -7.19
N GLN A 247 -10.96 23.60 -7.61
CA GLN A 247 -12.11 22.93 -6.95
C GLN A 247 -11.89 21.40 -6.67
N VAL A 248 -10.73 20.94 -6.94
CA VAL A 248 -10.29 19.56 -6.87
C VAL A 248 -9.80 19.17 -5.47
N ALA A 249 -9.45 20.11 -4.61
CA ALA A 249 -9.28 19.79 -3.19
C ALA A 249 -10.57 19.15 -2.62
N GLN A 250 -11.74 19.58 -3.10
CA GLN A 250 -13.03 18.98 -2.75
C GLN A 250 -13.21 17.56 -3.31
N ILE A 251 -12.82 17.34 -4.56
CA ILE A 251 -12.88 15.99 -5.18
C ILE A 251 -11.90 15.05 -4.49
N PHE A 252 -10.71 15.50 -4.16
CA PHE A 252 -9.70 14.72 -3.43
C PHE A 252 -10.16 14.33 -2.02
N GLU A 253 -10.75 15.29 -1.30
CA GLU A 253 -11.33 15.02 0.02
C GLU A 253 -12.54 14.09 -0.08
N GLU A 254 -13.33 14.21 -1.13
CA GLU A 254 -14.50 13.35 -1.36
C GLU A 254 -14.10 11.93 -1.77
N GLU A 255 -13.14 11.76 -2.68
CA GLU A 255 -12.58 10.45 -3.05
C GLU A 255 -11.87 9.78 -1.87
N LYS A 256 -11.10 10.55 -1.09
CA LYS A 256 -10.49 10.07 0.14
C LYS A 256 -11.54 9.61 1.15
N ARG A 257 -12.61 10.39 1.32
CA ARG A 257 -13.72 10.03 2.20
C ARG A 257 -14.44 8.77 1.73
N LEU A 258 -14.65 8.62 0.42
CA LEU A 258 -15.21 7.41 -0.17
C LEU A 258 -14.31 6.19 0.01
N ALA A 259 -13.02 6.33 -0.23
CA ALA A 259 -12.05 5.25 -0.02
C ALA A 259 -11.96 4.83 1.46
N VAL A 260 -11.97 5.79 2.39
CA VAL A 260 -12.01 5.52 3.83
C VAL A 260 -13.31 4.81 4.19
N ALA A 261 -14.45 5.26 3.66
CA ALA A 261 -15.75 4.65 3.92
C ALA A 261 -15.82 3.19 3.43
N VAL A 262 -15.22 2.88 2.28
CA VAL A 262 -15.12 1.49 1.78
C VAL A 262 -14.31 0.62 2.73
N VAL A 263 -13.14 1.10 3.17
CA VAL A 263 -12.28 0.36 4.12
C VAL A 263 -12.95 0.18 5.48
N GLU A 264 -13.67 1.19 5.97
CA GLU A 264 -14.44 1.10 7.21
C GLU A 264 -15.59 0.10 7.09
N GLU A 265 -16.28 0.08 5.95
CA GLU A 265 -17.35 -0.89 5.67
C GLU A 265 -16.81 -2.32 5.60
N GLU A 266 -15.68 -2.55 4.91
CA GLU A 266 -15.02 -3.86 4.88
C GLU A 266 -14.60 -4.32 6.28
N LYS A 267 -14.08 -3.40 7.09
CA LYS A 267 -13.68 -3.67 8.47
C LYS A 267 -14.89 -4.00 9.34
N ARG A 268 -16.01 -3.30 9.15
CA ARG A 268 -17.28 -3.59 9.83
C ARG A 268 -17.80 -4.98 9.48
N GLN A 269 -17.83 -5.31 8.18
CA GLN A 269 -18.27 -6.64 7.71
C GLN A 269 -17.37 -7.76 8.25
N ALA A 270 -16.05 -7.54 8.31
CA ALA A 270 -15.11 -8.50 8.90
C ALA A 270 -15.35 -8.69 10.41
N LEU A 271 -15.64 -7.62 11.14
CA LEU A 271 -16.00 -7.68 12.56
C LEU A 271 -17.31 -8.43 12.79
N GLU A 272 -18.37 -8.12 12.05
CA GLU A 272 -19.64 -8.83 12.12
C GLU A 272 -19.51 -10.33 11.80
N ALA A 273 -18.67 -10.67 10.80
CA ALA A 273 -18.39 -12.07 10.47
C ALA A 273 -17.62 -12.80 11.58
N LEU A 274 -16.73 -12.08 12.28
CA LEU A 274 -15.99 -12.61 13.42
C LEU A 274 -16.93 -12.85 14.62
N GLU A 275 -17.77 -11.88 14.95
CA GLU A 275 -18.77 -12.00 16.02
C GLU A 275 -19.73 -13.17 15.79
N LYS A 276 -20.23 -13.33 14.56
CA LYS A 276 -21.06 -14.49 14.18
C LYS A 276 -20.33 -15.83 14.38
N LYS A 277 -19.02 -15.87 14.04
CA LYS A 277 -18.20 -17.08 14.26
C LYS A 277 -18.00 -17.38 15.75
N VAL A 278 -17.76 -16.34 16.57
CA VAL A 278 -17.61 -16.49 18.02
C VAL A 278 -18.90 -17.02 18.63
N LEU A 279 -20.03 -16.36 18.32
CA LEU A 279 -21.34 -16.77 18.81
C LEU A 279 -21.70 -18.21 18.44
N LYS A 280 -21.39 -18.61 17.20
CA LYS A 280 -21.60 -19.98 16.75
C LYS A 280 -20.75 -20.99 17.54
N ARG A 281 -19.48 -20.66 17.82
CA ARG A 281 -18.61 -21.50 18.65
C ARG A 281 -19.11 -21.63 20.09
N GLU A 282 -19.54 -20.54 20.69
CA GLU A 282 -20.12 -20.55 22.04
C GLU A 282 -21.38 -21.43 22.12
N GLN A 283 -22.26 -21.32 21.11
CA GLN A 283 -23.45 -22.18 21.03
C GLN A 283 -23.10 -23.67 20.84
N GLU A 284 -22.08 -23.95 20.00
CA GLU A 284 -21.62 -25.34 19.81
C GLU A 284 -20.97 -25.89 21.08
N GLU A 285 -20.17 -25.10 21.79
CA GLU A 285 -19.60 -25.50 23.09
C GLU A 285 -20.66 -25.71 24.14
N LYS A 286 -21.67 -24.83 24.23
CA LYS A 286 -22.80 -24.98 25.16
C LYS A 286 -23.54 -26.29 24.89
N LYS A 287 -23.90 -26.55 23.65
CA LYS A 287 -24.55 -27.82 23.25
C LYS A 287 -23.69 -29.05 23.53
N ARG A 288 -22.36 -28.92 23.38
CA ARG A 288 -21.44 -30.03 23.72
C ARG A 288 -21.44 -30.29 25.22
N ARG A 289 -21.33 -29.25 26.06
CA ARG A 289 -21.39 -29.38 27.53
C ARG A 289 -22.71 -29.99 27.97
N GLU A 290 -23.84 -29.51 27.46
CA GLU A 290 -25.17 -30.08 27.75
C GLU A 290 -25.25 -31.56 27.40
N ARG A 291 -24.71 -31.99 26.24
CA ARG A 291 -24.66 -33.41 25.84
C ARG A 291 -23.76 -34.23 26.76
N GLU A 292 -22.59 -33.73 27.13
CA GLU A 292 -21.63 -34.37 28.03
C GLU A 292 -22.24 -34.55 29.42
N THR A 293 -22.88 -33.49 29.94
CA THR A 293 -23.61 -33.51 31.24
C THR A 293 -24.75 -34.49 31.19
N ARG A 294 -25.58 -34.48 30.14
CA ARG A 294 -26.67 -35.46 29.98
C ARG A 294 -26.17 -36.91 29.94
N GLN A 295 -25.06 -37.17 29.22
CA GLN A 295 -24.47 -38.50 29.19
C GLN A 295 -23.91 -38.92 30.53
N MET A 296 -23.39 -37.99 31.34
CA MET A 296 -22.91 -38.26 32.70
C MET A 296 -24.09 -38.67 33.60
N VAL A 297 -25.19 -37.90 33.58
CA VAL A 297 -26.43 -38.22 34.31
C VAL A 297 -26.97 -39.61 33.90
N ILE A 298 -27.03 -39.92 32.62
CA ILE A 298 -27.46 -41.22 32.11
C ILE A 298 -26.58 -42.35 32.65
N ARG A 299 -25.26 -42.16 32.70
CA ARG A 299 -24.32 -43.16 33.26
C ARG A 299 -24.55 -43.37 34.77
N MET A 300 -24.85 -42.32 35.54
CA MET A 300 -25.15 -42.40 36.96
C MET A 300 -26.47 -43.13 37.20
N ILE A 301 -27.51 -42.82 36.38
CA ILE A 301 -28.80 -43.56 36.43
C ILE A 301 -28.59 -45.06 36.16
N LYS A 302 -27.83 -45.42 35.13
CA LYS A 302 -27.53 -46.83 34.81
C LYS A 302 -26.74 -47.57 35.90
N LYS A 303 -26.04 -46.83 36.76
CA LYS A 303 -25.33 -47.34 37.93
C LYS A 303 -26.18 -47.35 39.20
N ASN A 304 -27.49 -47.10 39.09
CA ASN A 304 -28.49 -47.03 40.18
C ASN A 304 -28.20 -46.02 41.30
N TYR A 305 -27.58 -44.86 40.97
CA TYR A 305 -27.47 -43.74 41.91
C TYR A 305 -28.83 -43.16 42.19
N PRO A 306 -29.15 -42.78 43.47
CA PRO A 306 -30.39 -42.09 43.81
C PRO A 306 -30.54 -40.73 43.09
N ALA A 307 -31.75 -40.39 42.67
CA ALA A 307 -31.98 -39.14 41.94
C ALA A 307 -31.53 -37.87 42.73
N GLU A 308 -31.68 -37.87 44.03
CA GLU A 308 -31.19 -36.78 44.91
C GLU A 308 -29.67 -36.65 44.90
N GLU A 309 -28.98 -37.78 44.87
CA GLU A 309 -27.52 -37.80 44.86
C GLU A 309 -26.99 -37.31 43.51
N ILE A 310 -27.62 -37.71 42.38
CA ILE A 310 -27.28 -37.24 41.04
C ILE A 310 -27.48 -35.73 40.94
N ALA A 311 -28.61 -35.20 41.41
CA ALA A 311 -28.88 -33.74 41.44
C ALA A 311 -27.88 -32.97 42.31
N SER A 312 -27.32 -33.57 43.35
CA SER A 312 -26.28 -32.94 44.18
C SER A 312 -24.93 -32.84 43.45
N PHE A 313 -24.61 -33.76 42.55
CA PHE A 313 -23.36 -33.76 41.78
C PHE A 313 -23.44 -32.99 40.49
N VAL A 314 -24.64 -32.79 39.93
CA VAL A 314 -24.88 -32.15 38.66
C VAL A 314 -25.86 -30.99 38.85
N PRO A 315 -25.38 -29.79 39.17
CA PRO A 315 -26.22 -28.64 39.55
C PRO A 315 -27.23 -28.20 38.45
N ASP A 316 -26.97 -28.58 37.20
CA ASP A 316 -27.83 -28.26 36.05
C ASP A 316 -29.07 -29.18 35.94
N TYR A 317 -29.21 -30.19 36.83
CA TYR A 317 -30.33 -31.12 36.87
C TYR A 317 -30.99 -31.09 38.25
N THR A 318 -32.30 -30.86 38.25
CA THR A 318 -33.11 -31.05 39.45
C THR A 318 -33.43 -32.53 39.70
N LYS A 319 -33.89 -32.86 40.90
CA LYS A 319 -34.35 -34.23 41.19
C LYS A 319 -35.44 -34.72 40.20
N GLU A 320 -36.37 -33.80 39.91
CA GLU A 320 -37.48 -34.03 39.00
C GLU A 320 -36.97 -34.29 37.57
N ASP A 321 -35.95 -33.56 37.09
CA ASP A 321 -35.35 -33.75 35.77
C ASP A 321 -34.69 -35.15 35.69
N VAL A 322 -34.02 -35.57 36.76
CA VAL A 322 -33.38 -36.90 36.83
C VAL A 322 -34.42 -38.03 36.84
N GLU A 323 -35.51 -37.88 37.61
CA GLU A 323 -36.60 -38.86 37.66
C GLU A 323 -37.34 -38.99 36.31
N GLN A 324 -37.51 -37.85 35.62
CA GLN A 324 -38.08 -37.85 34.27
C GLN A 324 -37.17 -38.56 33.27
N LEU A 325 -35.86 -38.30 33.32
CA LEU A 325 -34.87 -38.94 32.47
C LEU A 325 -34.75 -40.45 32.78
N GLN A 326 -34.93 -40.87 34.04
CA GLN A 326 -35.00 -42.29 34.43
C GLN A 326 -36.19 -43.02 33.79
N LYS A 327 -37.36 -42.36 33.75
CA LYS A 327 -38.55 -42.90 33.07
C LYS A 327 -38.35 -43.03 31.57
N GLU A 328 -37.67 -42.09 30.93
CA GLU A 328 -37.35 -42.11 29.49
C GLU A 328 -36.37 -43.23 29.10
N ILE A 329 -35.48 -43.63 30.01
CA ILE A 329 -34.46 -44.67 29.77
C ILE A 329 -35.00 -46.06 30.06
N LEU A 330 -36.03 -46.19 30.88
CA LEU A 330 -36.65 -47.48 31.28
C LEU A 330 -37.82 -47.89 30.39
N LEU A 331 -38.27 -47.02 29.48
CA LEU A 331 -39.17 -47.30 28.37
C LEU A 331 -38.39 -47.72 27.12
#